data_236e5984e3ac635b835e02bca5fcf8b5
#
_entry.id   236e5984e3ac635b835e02bca5fcf8b5
#
_cell.length_a   1.000
_cell.length_b   1.000
_cell.length_c   1.000
_cell.angle_alpha   90.00
_cell.angle_beta   90.00
_cell.angle_gamma   90.00
#
_symmetry.space_group_name_H-M   'P 1'
#
loop_
_entity.id
_entity.type
_entity.pdbx_description
1 polymer ?
#
loop_
_entity_poly.entity_id
_entity_poly.type
_entity_poly.pdbx_seq_one_letter_code
_entity_poly.pdbx_strand_id
1 'polypeptide(L)'
;MSNPPFEGRFTRIELPGQVCLHLAPTRKFKTVTLKLFARCDLERGVATEVAALPFVLRRGTAKVPSLRGLSRALEELYGASLDPNLDKVGEEQVLSFTLRLLGDRFLPEGESILERGVQLLHDLLWDPVRDAEGNLRAEEVSQELEKIRRRIEALIDD
;
A
#
# COMPACT_ATOMS: atom_id res chain seq x y z
N MET A 1 17.70 30.33 -0.92
CA MET A 1 17.01 30.00 0.34
C MET A 1 17.41 28.58 0.72
N SER A 2 18.23 28.44 1.76
CA SER A 2 18.67 27.13 2.24
C SER A 2 17.49 26.40 2.87
N ASN A 3 17.21 25.20 2.38
CA ASN A 3 16.25 24.31 3.01
C ASN A 3 16.74 23.94 4.41
N PRO A 4 15.93 24.08 5.46
CA PRO A 4 16.34 23.59 6.77
C PRO A 4 16.60 22.08 6.67
N PRO A 5 17.64 21.57 7.36
CA PRO A 5 17.89 20.15 7.40
C PRO A 5 16.66 19.43 7.97
N PHE A 6 16.35 18.25 7.43
CA PHE A 6 15.34 17.36 8.00
C PHE A 6 15.78 16.96 9.41
N GLU A 7 15.16 17.52 10.43
CA GLU A 7 15.52 17.29 11.85
C GLU A 7 15.01 15.94 12.39
N GLY A 8 14.45 15.07 11.54
CA GLY A 8 14.02 13.72 11.95
C GLY A 8 12.84 13.68 12.91
N ARG A 9 12.14 14.78 13.11
CA ARG A 9 10.97 14.82 14.02
C ARG A 9 9.70 14.47 13.28
N PHE A 10 9.06 13.38 13.74
CA PHE A 10 7.71 13.03 13.34
C PHE A 10 6.70 13.67 14.29
N THR A 11 5.65 14.27 13.72
CA THR A 11 4.46 14.63 14.50
C THR A 11 3.56 13.41 14.54
N ARG A 12 3.26 12.89 15.74
CA ARG A 12 2.33 11.78 15.95
C ARG A 12 0.93 12.34 16.22
N ILE A 13 -0.06 11.82 15.52
CA ILE A 13 -1.47 12.15 15.64
C ILE A 13 -2.25 10.85 15.82
N GLU A 14 -3.04 10.75 16.88
CA GLU A 14 -3.95 9.62 17.09
C GLU A 14 -5.27 9.91 16.38
N LEU A 15 -5.70 8.96 15.55
CA LEU A 15 -6.94 9.00 14.80
C LEU A 15 -7.93 7.97 15.38
N PRO A 16 -9.25 8.11 15.13
CA PRO A 16 -10.23 7.11 15.51
C PRO A 16 -9.88 5.71 14.95
N GLY A 17 -10.31 4.66 15.65
CA GLY A 17 -10.09 3.27 15.21
C GLY A 17 -8.67 2.75 15.49
N GLN A 18 -7.98 3.29 16.48
CA GLN A 18 -6.61 2.89 16.88
C GLN A 18 -5.56 3.12 15.76
N VAL A 19 -5.83 4.05 14.85
CA VAL A 19 -4.90 4.44 13.81
C VAL A 19 -3.98 5.53 14.34
N CYS A 20 -2.68 5.39 14.10
CA CYS A 20 -1.68 6.38 14.43
C CYS A 20 -1.04 6.94 13.16
N LEU A 21 -1.17 8.25 12.95
CA LEU A 21 -0.56 8.95 11.84
C LEU A 21 0.76 9.60 12.27
N HIS A 22 1.82 9.31 11.53
CA HIS A 22 3.12 9.94 11.70
C HIS A 22 3.40 10.86 10.51
N LEU A 23 3.57 12.15 10.77
CA LEU A 23 3.87 13.16 9.75
C LEU A 23 5.33 13.60 9.84
N ALA A 24 6.01 13.59 8.69
CA ALA A 24 7.38 14.08 8.52
C ALA A 24 7.41 15.14 7.39
N PRO A 25 6.98 16.38 7.65
CA PRO A 25 6.95 17.41 6.63
C PRO A 25 8.38 17.77 6.20
N THR A 26 8.63 17.72 4.88
CA THR A 26 9.92 18.11 4.29
C THR A 26 9.73 18.70 2.91
N ARG A 27 10.60 19.65 2.54
CA ARG A 27 10.67 20.21 1.19
C ARG A 27 11.85 19.67 0.38
N LYS A 28 12.61 18.75 0.96
CA LYS A 28 13.83 18.20 0.33
C LYS A 28 13.51 17.37 -0.92
N PHE A 29 12.38 16.70 -0.94
CA PHE A 29 12.02 15.78 -2.02
C PHE A 29 10.89 16.36 -2.89
N LYS A 30 10.84 15.96 -4.16
CA LYS A 30 9.74 16.30 -5.07
C LYS A 30 8.51 15.40 -4.86
N THR A 31 8.68 14.29 -4.18
CA THR A 31 7.64 13.29 -3.94
C THR A 31 7.09 13.36 -2.53
N VAL A 32 5.82 13.02 -2.40
CA VAL A 32 5.17 12.68 -1.13
C VAL A 32 5.10 11.17 -1.04
N THR A 33 5.49 10.61 0.09
CA THR A 33 5.38 9.17 0.36
C THR A 33 4.35 8.94 1.45
N LEU A 34 3.31 8.20 1.12
CA LEU A 34 2.34 7.66 2.05
C LEU A 34 2.71 6.21 2.33
N LYS A 35 2.90 5.85 3.58
CA LYS A 35 3.19 4.48 3.96
C LYS A 35 2.18 4.02 5.01
N LEU A 36 1.42 3.01 4.68
CA LEU A 36 0.47 2.37 5.58
C LEU A 36 1.07 1.07 6.09
N PHE A 37 0.89 0.82 7.39
CA PHE A 37 1.28 -0.43 8.04
C PHE A 37 0.08 -1.03 8.75
N ALA A 38 -0.10 -2.34 8.58
CA ALA A 38 -1.01 -3.14 9.39
C ALA A 38 -0.20 -4.27 10.03
N ARG A 39 -0.34 -4.43 11.34
CA ARG A 39 0.36 -5.46 12.12
C ARG A 39 -0.65 -6.53 12.53
N CYS A 40 -0.25 -7.76 12.43
CA CYS A 40 -1.02 -8.91 12.91
C CYS A 40 -0.07 -9.98 13.45
N ASP A 41 -0.55 -10.75 14.39
CA ASP A 41 0.20 -11.85 14.98
C ASP A 41 0.50 -12.92 13.91
N LEU A 42 1.67 -13.55 14.04
CA LEU A 42 2.08 -14.64 13.16
C LEU A 42 1.44 -15.94 13.64
N GLU A 43 0.24 -16.23 13.17
CA GLU A 43 -0.49 -17.43 13.52
C GLU A 43 -0.23 -18.57 12.53
N ARG A 44 0.09 -19.77 13.07
CA ARG A 44 0.21 -20.98 12.26
C ARG A 44 -1.14 -21.34 11.64
N GLY A 45 -1.15 -21.61 10.34
CA GLY A 45 -2.35 -22.01 9.60
C GLY A 45 -2.95 -20.89 8.76
N VAL A 46 -2.73 -19.60 9.10
CA VAL A 46 -3.22 -18.46 8.32
C VAL A 46 -2.09 -17.52 7.86
N ALA A 47 -0.86 -17.78 8.28
CA ALA A 47 0.27 -16.89 7.98
C ALA A 47 0.52 -16.69 6.49
N THR A 48 0.29 -17.71 5.67
CA THR A 48 0.49 -17.64 4.22
C THR A 48 -0.62 -16.85 3.53
N GLU A 49 -1.85 -17.00 3.97
CA GLU A 49 -3.00 -16.23 3.49
C GLU A 49 -2.84 -14.75 3.83
N VAL A 50 -2.43 -14.46 5.06
CA VAL A 50 -2.11 -13.09 5.50
C VAL A 50 -0.96 -12.52 4.69
N ALA A 51 0.06 -13.32 4.39
CA ALA A 51 1.19 -12.92 3.55
C ALA A 51 0.78 -12.56 2.12
N ALA A 52 -0.24 -13.21 1.57
CA ALA A 52 -0.76 -12.93 0.23
C ALA A 52 -1.62 -11.67 0.18
N LEU A 53 -2.23 -11.27 1.29
CA LEU A 53 -3.24 -10.21 1.34
C LEU A 53 -2.82 -8.89 0.69
N PRO A 54 -1.64 -8.29 0.96
CA PRO A 54 -1.25 -7.04 0.31
C PRO A 54 -1.16 -7.15 -1.21
N PHE A 55 -0.75 -8.29 -1.72
CA PHE A 55 -0.60 -8.55 -3.15
C PHE A 55 -1.95 -8.79 -3.83
N VAL A 56 -2.88 -9.45 -3.14
CA VAL A 56 -4.26 -9.65 -3.59
C VAL A 56 -5.01 -8.30 -3.62
N LEU A 57 -4.93 -7.51 -2.56
CA LEU A 57 -5.56 -6.18 -2.50
C LEU A 57 -5.06 -5.27 -3.63
N ARG A 58 -3.78 -5.34 -3.98
CA ARG A 58 -3.22 -4.57 -5.10
C ARG A 58 -3.78 -4.99 -6.48
N ARG A 59 -4.61 -6.04 -6.58
CA ARG A 59 -5.23 -6.45 -7.85
C ARG A 59 -6.28 -5.46 -8.34
N GLY A 60 -6.90 -4.68 -7.45
CA GLY A 60 -7.86 -3.65 -7.81
C GLY A 60 -8.81 -3.29 -6.67
N THR A 61 -9.66 -2.33 -6.96
CA THR A 61 -10.74 -1.87 -6.08
C THR A 61 -12.09 -2.12 -6.74
N ALA A 62 -13.19 -1.96 -6.02
CA ALA A 62 -14.54 -2.05 -6.63
C ALA A 62 -14.71 -1.04 -7.78
N LYS A 63 -14.10 0.16 -7.66
CA LYS A 63 -14.14 1.19 -8.72
C LYS A 63 -13.21 0.88 -9.89
N VAL A 64 -12.10 0.20 -9.63
CA VAL A 64 -11.05 -0.12 -10.60
C VAL A 64 -10.70 -1.61 -10.48
N PRO A 65 -11.56 -2.52 -11.00
CA PRO A 65 -11.55 -3.94 -10.65
C PRO A 65 -10.52 -4.78 -11.42
N SER A 66 -9.39 -4.19 -11.80
CA SER A 66 -8.31 -4.90 -12.48
C SER A 66 -6.95 -4.26 -12.27
N LEU A 67 -5.89 -5.08 -12.33
CA LEU A 67 -4.50 -4.62 -12.23
C LEU A 67 -4.16 -3.59 -13.33
N ARG A 68 -4.67 -3.80 -14.55
CA ARG A 68 -4.50 -2.85 -15.67
C ARG A 68 -5.19 -1.51 -15.38
N GLY A 69 -6.39 -1.55 -14.85
CA GLY A 69 -7.12 -0.36 -14.42
C GLY A 69 -6.39 0.39 -13.31
N LEU A 70 -5.88 -0.35 -12.32
CA LEU A 70 -5.08 0.24 -11.24
C LEU A 70 -3.81 0.91 -11.77
N SER A 71 -3.09 0.26 -12.70
CA SER A 71 -1.92 0.86 -13.33
C SER A 71 -2.27 2.16 -14.05
N ARG A 72 -3.39 2.20 -14.76
CA ARG A 72 -3.89 3.41 -15.41
C ARG A 72 -4.25 4.51 -14.41
N ALA A 73 -4.92 4.16 -13.31
CA ALA A 73 -5.23 5.12 -12.25
C ALA A 73 -3.96 5.72 -11.62
N LEU A 74 -2.90 4.93 -11.47
CA LEU A 74 -1.59 5.40 -11.00
C LEU A 74 -0.89 6.31 -12.04
N GLU A 75 -1.02 6.01 -13.33
CA GLU A 75 -0.54 6.89 -14.41
C GLU A 75 -1.25 8.24 -14.38
N GLU A 76 -2.58 8.26 -14.17
CA GLU A 76 -3.40 9.47 -14.02
C GLU A 76 -3.06 10.27 -12.75
N LEU A 77 -2.34 9.69 -11.81
CA LEU A 77 -1.73 10.34 -10.66
C LEU A 77 -0.26 10.73 -10.94
N TYR A 78 0.03 11.15 -12.17
CA TYR A 78 1.35 11.58 -12.62
C TYR A 78 2.43 10.52 -12.44
N GLY A 79 2.10 9.27 -12.73
CA GLY A 79 3.03 8.15 -12.61
C GLY A 79 3.33 7.74 -11.17
N ALA A 80 2.32 7.81 -10.31
CA ALA A 80 2.42 7.33 -8.94
C ALA A 80 2.82 5.84 -8.89
N SER A 81 3.59 5.45 -7.88
CA SER A 81 3.88 4.04 -7.62
C SER A 81 3.19 3.54 -6.36
N LEU A 82 2.69 2.31 -6.41
CA LEU A 82 2.07 1.63 -5.29
C LEU A 82 2.72 0.26 -5.09
N ASP A 83 3.44 0.11 -3.98
CA ASP A 83 4.24 -1.05 -3.66
C ASP A 83 3.70 -1.73 -2.40
N PRO A 84 3.09 -2.94 -2.52
CA PRO A 84 2.76 -3.78 -1.37
C PRO A 84 4.02 -4.47 -0.86
N ASN A 85 4.11 -4.65 0.44
CA ASN A 85 5.18 -5.43 1.05
C ASN A 85 4.68 -6.18 2.28
N LEU A 86 5.40 -7.23 2.65
CA LEU A 86 5.24 -7.97 3.88
C LEU A 86 6.59 -8.16 4.54
N ASP A 87 6.67 -7.81 5.80
CA ASP A 87 7.85 -8.03 6.65
C ASP A 87 7.46 -8.91 7.85
N LYS A 88 8.41 -9.69 8.36
CA LYS A 88 8.29 -10.35 9.67
C LYS A 88 9.11 -9.54 10.68
N VAL A 89 8.48 -9.17 11.79
CA VAL A 89 9.12 -8.45 12.88
C VAL A 89 8.81 -9.17 14.21
N GLY A 90 9.77 -9.93 14.73
CA GLY A 90 9.52 -10.80 15.89
C GLY A 90 8.49 -11.88 15.55
N GLU A 91 7.42 -11.95 16.32
CA GLU A 91 6.29 -12.86 16.13
C GLU A 91 5.10 -12.19 15.43
N GLU A 92 5.33 -11.10 14.70
CA GLU A 92 4.30 -10.39 13.97
C GLU A 92 4.60 -10.36 12.46
N GLN A 93 3.53 -10.33 11.67
CA GLN A 93 3.57 -9.95 10.26
C GLN A 93 3.20 -8.47 10.14
N VAL A 94 3.98 -7.74 9.37
CA VAL A 94 3.75 -6.32 9.08
C VAL A 94 3.46 -6.16 7.60
N LEU A 95 2.18 -6.04 7.29
CA LEU A 95 1.75 -5.72 5.93
C LEU A 95 1.95 -4.24 5.70
N SER A 96 2.45 -3.86 4.54
CA SER A 96 2.57 -2.45 4.22
C SER A 96 2.25 -2.14 2.76
N PHE A 97 1.76 -0.91 2.56
CA PHE A 97 1.58 -0.30 1.24
C PHE A 97 2.36 1.00 1.21
N THR A 98 3.19 1.17 0.21
CA THR A 98 3.92 2.41 -0.03
C THR A 98 3.39 3.05 -1.30
N LEU A 99 2.70 4.17 -1.18
CA LEU A 99 2.26 5.01 -2.30
C LEU A 99 3.18 6.21 -2.41
N ARG A 100 3.82 6.40 -3.57
CA ARG A 100 4.64 7.56 -3.88
C ARG A 100 3.96 8.40 -4.94
N LEU A 101 3.77 9.67 -4.62
CA LEU A 101 3.12 10.67 -5.46
C LEU A 101 4.07 11.81 -5.76
N LEU A 102 3.88 12.51 -6.87
CA LEU A 102 4.48 13.81 -7.07
C LEU A 102 3.87 14.80 -6.04
N GLY A 103 4.67 15.69 -5.48
CA GLY A 103 4.14 16.70 -4.55
C GLY A 103 3.31 17.74 -5.31
N ASP A 104 2.13 18.11 -4.79
CA ASP A 104 1.17 19.02 -5.43
C ASP A 104 1.81 20.35 -5.88
N ARG A 105 2.84 20.84 -5.17
CA ARG A 105 3.61 22.04 -5.56
C ARG A 105 4.33 21.96 -6.92
N PHE A 106 4.39 20.77 -7.53
CA PHE A 106 5.00 20.53 -8.85
C PHE A 106 3.95 20.23 -9.91
N LEU A 107 2.66 20.32 -9.55
CA LEU A 107 1.53 20.17 -10.45
C LEU A 107 1.10 21.52 -11.02
N PRO A 108 0.33 21.53 -12.10
CA PRO A 108 -0.36 22.73 -12.57
C PRO A 108 -1.20 23.37 -11.48
N GLU A 109 -1.40 24.68 -11.57
CA GLU A 109 -2.17 25.43 -10.59
C GLU A 109 -3.61 24.89 -10.47
N GLY A 110 -4.05 24.64 -9.24
CA GLY A 110 -5.39 24.09 -8.95
C GLY A 110 -5.50 22.58 -8.97
N GLU A 111 -4.43 21.84 -9.30
CA GLU A 111 -4.43 20.40 -9.23
C GLU A 111 -3.89 19.90 -7.87
N SER A 112 -4.53 18.85 -7.32
CA SER A 112 -4.07 18.10 -6.15
C SER A 112 -4.27 16.60 -6.39
N ILE A 113 -3.20 15.82 -6.22
CA ILE A 113 -3.25 14.36 -6.33
C ILE A 113 -3.10 13.66 -5.00
N LEU A 114 -2.72 14.37 -3.95
CA LEU A 114 -2.55 13.78 -2.62
C LEU A 114 -3.87 13.19 -2.11
N GLU A 115 -4.97 13.94 -2.19
CA GLU A 115 -6.29 13.47 -1.77
C GLU A 115 -6.75 12.25 -2.59
N ARG A 116 -6.57 12.31 -3.92
CA ARG A 116 -6.88 11.18 -4.82
C ARG A 116 -6.03 9.95 -4.50
N GLY A 117 -4.78 10.13 -4.15
CA GLY A 117 -3.89 9.05 -3.72
C GLY A 117 -4.31 8.44 -2.38
N VAL A 118 -4.69 9.25 -1.40
CA VAL A 118 -5.24 8.77 -0.13
C VAL A 118 -6.54 7.99 -0.37
N GLN A 119 -7.43 8.50 -1.23
CA GLN A 119 -8.67 7.81 -1.58
C GLN A 119 -8.40 6.47 -2.26
N LEU A 120 -7.41 6.39 -3.15
CA LEU A 120 -7.02 5.13 -3.79
C LEU A 120 -6.53 4.10 -2.76
N LEU A 121 -5.70 4.51 -1.79
CA LEU A 121 -5.26 3.63 -0.70
C LEU A 121 -6.45 3.18 0.17
N HIS A 122 -7.36 4.10 0.48
CA HIS A 122 -8.58 3.76 1.20
C HIS A 122 -9.39 2.71 0.44
N ASP A 123 -9.67 2.93 -0.84
CA ASP A 123 -10.47 2.01 -1.66
C ASP A 123 -9.82 0.61 -1.77
N LEU A 124 -8.48 0.54 -1.85
CA LEU A 124 -7.75 -0.73 -1.84
C LEU A 124 -7.97 -1.55 -0.57
N LEU A 125 -8.05 -0.89 0.57
CA LEU A 125 -8.13 -1.56 1.87
C LEU A 125 -9.58 -1.89 2.27
N TRP A 126 -10.50 -0.96 2.07
CA TRP A 126 -11.89 -1.08 2.56
C TRP A 126 -12.89 -1.45 1.48
N ASP A 127 -12.55 -1.17 0.20
CA ASP A 127 -13.40 -1.47 -0.95
C ASP A 127 -12.62 -2.23 -2.05
N PRO A 128 -11.92 -3.34 -1.69
CA PRO A 128 -11.21 -4.15 -2.68
C PRO A 128 -12.18 -4.81 -3.65
N VAL A 129 -11.66 -5.25 -4.79
CA VAL A 129 -12.45 -6.03 -5.73
C VAL A 129 -12.88 -7.36 -5.10
N ARG A 130 -14.17 -7.68 -5.22
CA ARG A 130 -14.80 -8.87 -4.62
C ARG A 130 -15.56 -9.68 -5.68
N ASP A 131 -15.86 -10.94 -5.35
CA ASP A 131 -16.78 -11.77 -6.11
C ASP A 131 -18.25 -11.43 -5.77
N ALA A 132 -19.21 -12.19 -6.36
CA ALA A 132 -20.63 -11.97 -6.14
C ALA A 132 -21.09 -12.30 -4.71
N GLU A 133 -20.35 -13.12 -4.01
CA GLU A 133 -20.56 -13.54 -2.62
C GLU A 133 -19.93 -12.58 -1.60
N GLY A 134 -19.17 -11.57 -2.08
CA GLY A 134 -18.50 -10.56 -1.23
C GLY A 134 -17.13 -10.97 -0.74
N ASN A 135 -16.57 -12.08 -1.21
CA ASN A 135 -15.22 -12.54 -0.88
C ASN A 135 -14.17 -11.94 -1.83
N LEU A 136 -12.90 -11.99 -1.44
CA LEU A 136 -11.81 -11.77 -2.38
C LEU A 136 -11.84 -12.86 -3.46
N ARG A 137 -11.58 -12.49 -4.72
CA ARG A 137 -11.65 -13.42 -5.84
C ARG A 137 -10.70 -14.60 -5.66
N ALA A 138 -11.25 -15.79 -5.59
CA ALA A 138 -10.49 -17.01 -5.30
C ALA A 138 -9.35 -17.27 -6.31
N GLU A 139 -9.55 -16.94 -7.58
CA GLU A 139 -8.53 -17.07 -8.61
C GLU A 139 -7.32 -16.15 -8.32
N GLU A 140 -7.56 -14.90 -7.94
CA GLU A 140 -6.52 -13.92 -7.63
C GLU A 140 -5.75 -14.31 -6.36
N VAL A 141 -6.47 -14.78 -5.34
CA VAL A 141 -5.87 -15.33 -4.10
C VAL A 141 -4.97 -16.51 -4.43
N SER A 142 -5.46 -17.50 -5.21
CA SER A 142 -4.69 -18.69 -5.60
C SER A 142 -3.43 -18.33 -6.39
N GLN A 143 -3.53 -17.35 -7.29
CA GLN A 143 -2.36 -16.89 -8.07
C GLN A 143 -1.29 -16.26 -7.19
N GLU A 144 -1.66 -15.46 -6.19
CA GLU A 144 -0.68 -14.85 -5.29
C GLU A 144 -0.08 -15.86 -4.31
N LEU A 145 -0.86 -16.81 -3.80
CA LEU A 145 -0.36 -17.92 -2.97
C LEU A 145 0.65 -18.76 -3.74
N GLU A 146 0.38 -19.09 -5.01
CA GLU A 146 1.29 -19.86 -5.86
C GLU A 146 2.60 -19.11 -6.13
N LYS A 147 2.57 -17.77 -6.30
CA LYS A 147 3.79 -16.97 -6.43
C LYS A 147 4.62 -17.00 -5.15
N ILE A 148 3.98 -16.88 -3.99
CA ILE A 148 4.65 -16.97 -2.69
C ILE A 148 5.30 -18.34 -2.54
N ARG A 149 4.57 -19.41 -2.85
CA ARG A 149 5.08 -20.77 -2.79
C ARG A 149 6.34 -20.95 -3.64
N ARG A 150 6.29 -20.57 -4.92
CA ARG A 150 7.45 -20.63 -5.83
C ARG A 150 8.64 -19.83 -5.33
N ARG A 151 8.37 -18.66 -4.70
CA ARG A 151 9.45 -17.86 -4.13
C ARG A 151 10.10 -18.53 -2.93
N ILE A 152 9.33 -19.22 -2.09
CA ILE A 152 9.86 -19.99 -0.95
C ILE A 152 10.66 -21.18 -1.46
N GLU A 153 10.16 -21.93 -2.44
CA GLU A 153 10.85 -23.07 -3.06
C GLU A 153 12.20 -22.61 -3.64
N ALA A 154 12.25 -21.52 -4.39
CA ALA A 154 13.47 -20.95 -4.94
C ALA A 154 14.50 -20.53 -3.89
N LEU A 155 14.06 -20.13 -2.68
CA LEU A 155 14.97 -19.78 -1.57
C LEU A 155 15.53 -20.99 -0.82
N ILE A 156 14.91 -22.17 -0.97
CA ILE A 156 15.37 -23.42 -0.35
C ILE A 156 16.39 -24.14 -1.27
N ASP A 157 16.28 -23.92 -2.58
CA ASP A 157 17.13 -24.55 -3.59
C ASP A 157 18.48 -23.81 -3.82
N ASP A 158 18.68 -22.61 -3.23
CA ASP A 158 19.92 -21.82 -3.21
C ASP A 158 20.74 -22.12 -1.93
#